data_b9470fc5b4639456e3bcf8665bffb5c5
#
_entry.id   b9470fc5b4639456e3bcf8665bffb5c5
#
_cell.length_a   1.000
_cell.length_b   1.000
_cell.length_c   1.000
_cell.angle_alpha   90.00
_cell.angle_beta   90.00
_cell.angle_gamma   90.00
#
_symmetry.space_group_name_H-M   'P 1'
#
loop_
_entity.id
_entity.type
_entity.pdbx_description
1 polymer ?
#
loop_
_entity_poly.entity_id
_entity_poly.type
_entity_poly.pdbx_seq_one_letter_code
_entity_poly.pdbx_strand_id
1 'polypeptide(L)'
;KAAAVLSSRRQAAKEQSLRHRQEIYRLLPQIEQIDSQLRRIGMQTIQAVAGSPERLDTIIERLKQQSLGLQKQRDDLLEAAGLLEIYRDDGHVCKRCEDTGYIGSTKCECFQKLLREAAFDALGASHPQDCRFSNFSLDYYSPQPLANGVVPRQRMAQVKNFCSDYARDFFVERHSFSKAQSSPSLLFLGNTGLGKTHLSLAIAGQVINKGYGVIYGSAQNLLAKLEKEKFSFNNTEDQPQSYLSLVLECDLLILDDLGTEFLSQFVTAMLYNIINTRLLEGRPTIISTNLSFQEISKRYTDRLTSRLFGGYMHFEFLGRDIRIQSKIMG
;
A
#
# COMPACT_ATOMS: atom_id res chain seq x y z
N LYS A 1 3.91 -2.53 8.96
CA LYS A 1 3.58 -3.92 8.60
C LYS A 1 4.53 -4.45 7.52
N ALA A 2 4.61 -3.84 6.31
CA ALA A 2 5.49 -4.28 5.23
C ALA A 2 6.98 -4.30 5.61
N ALA A 3 7.48 -3.25 6.29
CA ALA A 3 8.86 -3.21 6.79
C ALA A 3 9.15 -4.28 7.84
N ALA A 4 8.18 -4.58 8.71
CA ALA A 4 8.30 -5.66 9.70
C ALA A 4 8.42 -7.04 9.03
N VAL A 5 7.69 -7.28 7.93
CA VAL A 5 7.82 -8.52 7.15
C VAL A 5 9.23 -8.66 6.57
N LEU A 6 9.80 -7.59 5.99
CA LEU A 6 11.17 -7.63 5.48
C LEU A 6 12.19 -7.86 6.59
N SER A 7 12.03 -7.23 7.75
CA SER A 7 12.88 -7.46 8.92
C SER A 7 12.84 -8.92 9.39
N SER A 8 11.64 -9.50 9.47
CA SER A 8 11.45 -10.93 9.81
C SER A 8 12.10 -11.86 8.79
N ARG A 9 11.96 -11.56 7.47
CA ARG A 9 12.63 -12.35 6.40
C ARG A 9 14.15 -12.32 6.54
N ARG A 10 14.74 -11.15 6.77
CA ARG A 10 16.20 -11.01 6.99
C ARG A 10 16.68 -11.79 8.22
N GLN A 11 15.89 -11.75 9.30
CA GLN A 11 16.23 -12.51 10.50
C GLN A 11 16.20 -14.03 10.23
N ALA A 12 15.13 -14.50 9.58
CA ALA A 12 15.01 -15.90 9.19
C ALA A 12 16.13 -16.35 8.24
N ALA A 13 16.50 -15.52 7.26
CA ALA A 13 17.61 -15.78 6.34
C ALA A 13 18.95 -15.94 7.08
N LYS A 14 19.25 -15.04 8.04
CA LYS A 14 20.45 -15.16 8.88
C LYS A 14 20.47 -16.45 9.69
N GLU A 15 19.36 -16.81 10.30
CA GLU A 15 19.26 -18.04 11.10
C GLU A 15 19.40 -19.29 10.24
N GLN A 16 18.83 -19.28 9.03
CA GLN A 16 18.96 -20.37 8.07
C GLN A 16 20.42 -20.52 7.59
N SER A 17 21.04 -19.43 7.17
CA SER A 17 22.44 -19.42 6.73
C SER A 17 23.39 -19.90 7.83
N LEU A 18 23.17 -19.49 9.09
CA LEU A 18 23.94 -19.97 10.23
C LEU A 18 23.77 -21.47 10.47
N ARG A 19 22.54 -21.99 10.38
CA ARG A 19 22.26 -23.44 10.51
C ARG A 19 22.96 -24.23 9.41
N HIS A 20 22.84 -23.80 8.16
CA HIS A 20 23.51 -24.46 7.03
C HIS A 20 25.04 -24.51 7.23
N ARG A 21 25.65 -23.39 7.65
CA ARG A 21 27.10 -23.36 7.93
C ARG A 21 27.50 -24.27 9.07
N GLN A 22 26.74 -24.31 10.17
CA GLN A 22 27.03 -25.21 11.30
C GLN A 22 26.95 -26.67 10.90
N GLU A 23 25.98 -27.03 10.06
CA GLU A 23 25.82 -28.40 9.55
C GLU A 23 26.99 -28.76 8.62
N ILE A 24 27.37 -27.86 7.72
CA ILE A 24 28.52 -28.05 6.82
C ILE A 24 29.82 -28.18 7.63
N TYR A 25 30.04 -27.40 8.67
CA TYR A 25 31.23 -27.51 9.53
C TYR A 25 31.30 -28.81 10.32
N ARG A 26 30.14 -29.40 10.67
CA ARG A 26 30.10 -30.75 11.27
C ARG A 26 30.48 -31.84 10.27
N LEU A 27 30.01 -31.72 9.00
CA LEU A 27 30.32 -32.68 7.96
C LEU A 27 31.73 -32.54 7.40
N LEU A 28 32.23 -31.32 7.28
CA LEU A 28 33.51 -30.94 6.69
C LEU A 28 34.25 -29.94 7.60
N PRO A 29 34.93 -30.38 8.70
CA PRO A 29 35.64 -29.47 9.63
C PRO A 29 36.73 -28.63 8.95
N GLN A 30 37.28 -29.09 7.84
CA GLN A 30 38.25 -28.34 7.03
C GLN A 30 37.68 -27.00 6.50
N ILE A 31 36.38 -26.92 6.20
CA ILE A 31 35.74 -25.70 5.75
C ILE A 31 35.74 -24.64 6.87
N GLU A 32 35.49 -25.02 8.12
CA GLU A 32 35.55 -24.10 9.25
C GLU A 32 36.95 -23.51 9.43
N GLN A 33 37.98 -24.33 9.25
CA GLN A 33 39.39 -23.88 9.32
C GLN A 33 39.69 -22.86 8.21
N ILE A 34 39.29 -23.16 6.97
CA ILE A 34 39.47 -22.26 5.85
C ILE A 34 38.71 -20.94 6.05
N ASP A 35 37.48 -20.98 6.48
CA ASP A 35 36.69 -19.78 6.76
C ASP A 35 37.29 -18.95 7.93
N SER A 36 37.88 -19.61 8.91
CA SER A 36 38.61 -18.92 9.98
C SER A 36 39.87 -18.21 9.46
N GLN A 37 40.60 -18.85 8.53
CA GLN A 37 41.78 -18.24 7.89
C GLN A 37 41.35 -17.06 7.00
N LEU A 38 40.26 -17.18 6.21
CA LEU A 38 39.70 -16.10 5.41
C LEU A 38 39.27 -14.90 6.25
N ARG A 39 38.61 -15.12 7.40
CA ARG A 39 38.30 -14.05 8.37
C ARG A 39 39.54 -13.35 8.90
N ARG A 40 40.59 -14.10 9.19
CA ARG A 40 41.88 -13.54 9.67
C ARG A 40 42.53 -12.67 8.59
N ILE A 41 42.54 -13.13 7.34
CA ILE A 41 43.06 -12.35 6.20
C ILE A 41 42.24 -11.06 6.05
N GLY A 42 40.90 -11.11 6.14
CA GLY A 42 40.06 -9.92 6.12
C GLY A 42 40.40 -8.88 7.16
N MET A 43 40.67 -9.34 8.43
CA MET A 43 41.11 -8.44 9.49
C MET A 43 42.50 -7.84 9.20
N GLN A 44 43.44 -8.63 8.69
CA GLN A 44 44.76 -8.14 8.30
C GLN A 44 44.69 -7.10 7.17
N THR A 45 43.78 -7.28 6.22
CA THR A 45 43.54 -6.32 5.14
C THR A 45 43.02 -4.98 5.67
N ILE A 46 42.07 -5.01 6.63
CA ILE A 46 41.56 -3.79 7.28
C ILE A 46 42.69 -3.09 8.08
N GLN A 47 43.50 -3.83 8.80
CA GLN A 47 44.63 -3.28 9.54
C GLN A 47 45.70 -2.69 8.62
N ALA A 48 46.01 -3.32 7.50
CA ALA A 48 46.95 -2.81 6.51
C ALA A 48 46.49 -1.48 5.90
N VAL A 49 45.17 -1.36 5.58
CA VAL A 49 44.59 -0.11 5.04
C VAL A 49 44.59 1.02 6.08
N ALA A 50 44.45 0.70 7.37
CA ALA A 50 44.47 1.69 8.45
C ALA A 50 45.90 2.10 8.85
N GLY A 51 46.94 1.42 8.38
CA GLY A 51 48.36 1.68 8.67
C GLY A 51 49.02 2.59 7.63
N SER A 52 50.38 2.74 7.75
CA SER A 52 51.15 3.64 6.89
C SER A 52 51.24 3.19 5.42
N PRO A 53 51.21 4.11 4.43
CA PRO A 53 51.01 3.80 3.01
C PRO A 53 52.19 3.20 2.25
N GLU A 54 53.43 3.16 2.82
CA GLU A 54 54.65 2.89 2.03
C GLU A 54 54.84 1.46 1.46
N ARG A 55 53.94 0.49 1.73
CA ARG A 55 53.97 -0.86 1.12
C ARG A 55 52.56 -1.45 0.96
N LEU A 56 51.55 -0.60 0.90
CA LEU A 56 50.17 -1.01 0.96
C LEU A 56 49.79 -1.95 -0.21
N ASP A 57 50.19 -1.61 -1.41
CA ASP A 57 49.81 -2.35 -2.63
C ASP A 57 50.40 -3.78 -2.65
N THR A 58 51.62 -3.92 -2.21
CA THR A 58 52.30 -5.26 -2.14
C THR A 58 51.69 -6.15 -1.07
N ILE A 59 51.28 -5.58 0.07
CA ILE A 59 50.61 -6.32 1.14
C ILE A 59 49.20 -6.73 0.72
N ILE A 60 48.47 -5.82 0.14
CA ILE A 60 47.09 -6.08 -0.35
C ILE A 60 47.10 -7.16 -1.45
N GLU A 61 48.02 -7.08 -2.42
CA GLU A 61 48.08 -8.07 -3.49
C GLU A 61 48.43 -9.47 -2.95
N ARG A 62 49.35 -9.55 -1.99
CA ARG A 62 49.68 -10.81 -1.33
C ARG A 62 48.48 -11.39 -0.55
N LEU A 63 47.78 -10.59 0.24
CA LEU A 63 46.60 -11.02 0.99
C LEU A 63 45.45 -11.44 0.04
N LYS A 64 45.27 -10.74 -1.07
CA LYS A 64 44.33 -11.08 -2.14
C LYS A 64 44.63 -12.45 -2.74
N GLN A 65 45.88 -12.72 -3.13
CA GLN A 65 46.27 -14.03 -3.68
C GLN A 65 46.05 -15.16 -2.67
N GLN A 66 46.38 -14.94 -1.40
CA GLN A 66 46.12 -15.92 -0.34
C GLN A 66 44.60 -16.17 -0.17
N SER A 67 43.83 -15.10 -0.16
CA SER A 67 42.36 -15.20 -0.05
C SER A 67 41.74 -15.99 -1.24
N LEU A 68 42.15 -15.68 -2.47
CA LEU A 68 41.68 -16.39 -3.67
C LEU A 68 42.05 -17.89 -3.66
N GLY A 69 43.26 -18.23 -3.20
CA GLY A 69 43.68 -19.63 -3.07
C GLY A 69 42.83 -20.41 -2.06
N LEU A 70 42.56 -19.81 -0.91
CA LEU A 70 41.69 -20.42 0.10
C LEU A 70 40.23 -20.51 -0.32
N GLN A 71 39.71 -19.50 -1.01
CA GLN A 71 38.35 -19.53 -1.57
C GLN A 71 38.21 -20.66 -2.58
N LYS A 72 39.18 -20.82 -3.47
CA LYS A 72 39.18 -21.92 -4.44
C LYS A 72 39.19 -23.29 -3.75
N GLN A 73 40.11 -23.47 -2.77
CA GLN A 73 40.22 -24.72 -2.01
C GLN A 73 38.91 -25.05 -1.27
N ARG A 74 38.25 -24.06 -0.70
CA ARG A 74 36.95 -24.22 -0.05
C ARG A 74 35.89 -24.65 -1.06
N ASP A 75 35.78 -23.94 -2.18
CA ASP A 75 34.78 -24.20 -3.21
C ASP A 75 34.96 -25.59 -3.82
N ASP A 76 36.20 -26.01 -4.10
CA ASP A 76 36.53 -27.36 -4.59
C ASP A 76 36.08 -28.47 -3.59
N LEU A 77 36.32 -28.26 -2.28
CA LEU A 77 35.88 -29.18 -1.23
C LEU A 77 34.35 -29.26 -1.09
N LEU A 78 33.67 -28.11 -1.17
CA LEU A 78 32.22 -28.03 -1.10
C LEU A 78 31.57 -28.65 -2.35
N GLU A 79 32.14 -28.43 -3.54
CA GLU A 79 31.65 -29.02 -4.79
C GLU A 79 31.80 -30.54 -4.79
N ALA A 80 32.97 -31.06 -4.36
CA ALA A 80 33.21 -32.48 -4.21
C ALA A 80 32.22 -33.19 -3.25
N ALA A 81 31.73 -32.45 -2.24
CA ALA A 81 30.72 -32.92 -1.29
C ALA A 81 29.29 -32.65 -1.73
N GLY A 82 29.04 -31.94 -2.83
CA GLY A 82 27.70 -31.55 -3.27
C GLY A 82 27.04 -30.50 -2.39
N LEU A 83 27.80 -29.74 -1.61
CA LEU A 83 27.31 -28.78 -0.60
C LEU A 83 27.49 -27.32 -1.00
N LEU A 84 28.06 -27.04 -2.19
CA LEU A 84 28.43 -25.68 -2.62
C LEU A 84 27.20 -24.76 -2.71
N GLU A 85 26.10 -25.21 -3.28
CA GLU A 85 24.87 -24.44 -3.40
C GLU A 85 24.24 -24.13 -2.04
N ILE A 86 24.23 -25.09 -1.12
CA ILE A 86 23.72 -24.90 0.25
C ILE A 86 24.60 -23.90 1.02
N TYR A 87 25.92 -23.95 0.82
CA TYR A 87 26.83 -23.00 1.46
C TYR A 87 26.67 -21.57 0.94
N ARG A 88 26.35 -21.42 -0.35
CA ARG A 88 26.12 -20.13 -1.01
C ARG A 88 24.73 -19.57 -0.79
N ASP A 89 23.78 -20.40 -0.37
CA ASP A 89 22.42 -19.95 -0.11
C ASP A 89 22.37 -19.09 1.15
N ASP A 90 22.12 -17.82 0.95
CA ASP A 90 21.99 -16.81 2.00
C ASP A 90 20.61 -16.79 2.67
N GLY A 91 19.65 -17.63 2.18
CA GLY A 91 18.28 -17.75 2.71
C GLY A 91 17.36 -16.57 2.40
N HIS A 92 17.81 -15.56 1.64
CA HIS A 92 16.97 -14.40 1.30
C HIS A 92 15.83 -14.76 0.35
N VAL A 93 14.61 -14.33 0.66
CA VAL A 93 13.43 -14.52 -0.19
C VAL A 93 13.55 -13.71 -1.49
N CYS A 94 14.01 -12.48 -1.39
CA CYS A 94 14.27 -11.64 -2.54
C CYS A 94 15.77 -11.54 -2.82
N LYS A 95 16.26 -12.32 -3.76
CA LYS A 95 17.69 -12.31 -4.16
C LYS A 95 18.16 -10.97 -4.76
N ARG A 96 17.25 -10.08 -5.25
CA ARG A 96 17.61 -8.79 -5.86
C ARG A 96 17.99 -7.73 -4.83
N CYS A 97 17.32 -7.70 -3.68
CA CYS A 97 17.57 -6.69 -2.65
C CYS A 97 17.96 -7.32 -1.30
N GLU A 98 18.13 -8.64 -1.24
CA GLU A 98 18.46 -9.37 0.00
C GLU A 98 17.53 -8.98 1.16
N ASP A 99 16.23 -8.89 0.84
CA ASP A 99 15.14 -8.50 1.73
C ASP A 99 15.34 -7.13 2.42
N THR A 100 16.23 -6.25 1.93
CA THR A 100 16.35 -4.87 2.41
C THR A 100 15.15 -4.01 1.97
N GLY A 101 14.51 -4.39 0.86
CA GLY A 101 13.41 -3.64 0.26
C GLY A 101 13.86 -2.53 -0.68
N TYR A 102 15.18 -2.30 -0.85
CA TYR A 102 15.74 -1.24 -1.69
C TYR A 102 16.87 -1.76 -2.57
N ILE A 103 17.00 -1.15 -3.74
CA ILE A 103 18.14 -1.30 -4.64
C ILE A 103 18.69 0.12 -4.87
N GLY A 104 19.77 0.47 -4.20
CA GLY A 104 20.22 1.85 -4.07
C GLY A 104 19.15 2.71 -3.37
N SER A 105 18.71 3.79 -3.99
CA SER A 105 17.65 4.68 -3.49
C SER A 105 16.23 4.27 -3.93
N THR A 106 16.10 3.23 -4.78
CA THR A 106 14.81 2.84 -5.37
C THR A 106 14.21 1.67 -4.61
N LYS A 107 12.88 1.73 -4.35
CA LYS A 107 12.16 0.62 -3.72
C LYS A 107 12.16 -0.62 -4.61
N CYS A 108 12.58 -1.76 -4.06
CA CYS A 108 12.52 -3.03 -4.75
C CYS A 108 11.07 -3.46 -4.99
N GLU A 109 10.83 -4.19 -6.07
CA GLU A 109 9.51 -4.70 -6.44
C GLU A 109 8.88 -5.57 -5.32
N CYS A 110 9.69 -6.37 -4.60
CA CYS A 110 9.22 -7.16 -3.45
C CYS A 110 8.66 -6.26 -2.34
N PHE A 111 9.29 -5.13 -2.06
CA PHE A 111 8.80 -4.17 -1.06
C PHE A 111 7.55 -3.43 -1.54
N GLN A 112 7.50 -3.04 -2.80
CA GLN A 112 6.30 -2.45 -3.39
C GLN A 112 5.10 -3.40 -3.31
N LYS A 113 5.32 -4.72 -3.55
CA LYS A 113 4.29 -5.75 -3.39
C LYS A 113 3.80 -5.83 -1.95
N LEU A 114 4.69 -5.89 -0.97
CA LEU A 114 4.33 -5.91 0.44
C LEU A 114 3.60 -4.64 0.90
N LEU A 115 3.97 -3.47 0.37
CA LEU A 115 3.27 -2.22 0.64
C LEU A 115 1.85 -2.26 0.08
N ARG A 116 1.65 -2.77 -1.14
CA ARG A 116 0.32 -2.95 -1.73
C ARG A 116 -0.55 -3.91 -0.91
N GLU A 117 0.00 -5.07 -0.53
CA GLU A 117 -0.70 -6.04 0.31
C GLU A 117 -1.09 -5.43 1.67
N ALA A 118 -0.17 -4.71 2.31
CA ALA A 118 -0.47 -4.04 3.57
C ALA A 118 -1.52 -2.93 3.44
N ALA A 119 -1.54 -2.22 2.31
CA ALA A 119 -2.56 -1.22 2.00
C ALA A 119 -3.94 -1.86 1.79
N PHE A 120 -4.01 -2.97 1.05
CA PHE A 120 -5.26 -3.74 0.89
C PHE A 120 -5.80 -4.26 2.23
N ASP A 121 -4.94 -4.82 3.08
CA ASP A 121 -5.34 -5.26 4.41
C ASP A 121 -5.85 -4.11 5.29
N ALA A 122 -5.27 -2.92 5.12
CA ALA A 122 -5.68 -1.73 5.88
C ALA A 122 -7.02 -1.14 5.42
N LEU A 123 -7.50 -1.50 4.22
CA LEU A 123 -8.80 -1.04 3.72
C LEU A 123 -9.96 -1.51 4.59
N GLY A 124 -9.78 -2.55 5.42
CA GLY A 124 -10.78 -2.99 6.40
C GLY A 124 -12.14 -3.39 5.81
N ALA A 125 -12.22 -3.45 4.47
CA ALA A 125 -13.39 -3.94 3.76
C ALA A 125 -13.35 -5.47 3.71
N SER A 126 -14.47 -6.10 3.94
CA SER A 126 -14.61 -7.52 3.66
C SER A 126 -14.42 -7.74 2.16
N HIS A 127 -13.32 -8.38 1.76
CA HIS A 127 -12.99 -8.77 0.39
C HIS A 127 -12.75 -7.62 -0.62
N PRO A 128 -11.88 -6.62 -0.34
CA PRO A 128 -11.58 -5.58 -1.32
C PRO A 128 -10.93 -6.15 -2.60
N GLN A 129 -10.31 -7.33 -2.51
CA GLN A 129 -9.71 -8.02 -3.66
C GLN A 129 -10.75 -8.54 -4.67
N ASP A 130 -12.00 -8.70 -4.25
CA ASP A 130 -13.10 -9.17 -5.10
C ASP A 130 -13.78 -8.03 -5.87
N CYS A 131 -13.52 -6.76 -5.50
CA CYS A 131 -14.08 -5.60 -6.19
C CYS A 131 -13.14 -5.16 -7.33
N ARG A 132 -13.48 -5.55 -8.56
CA ARG A 132 -12.76 -5.21 -9.79
C ARG A 132 -13.72 -4.66 -10.83
N PHE A 133 -13.22 -3.85 -11.76
CA PHE A 133 -14.05 -3.40 -12.89
C PHE A 133 -14.53 -4.55 -13.77
N SER A 134 -13.75 -5.65 -13.88
CA SER A 134 -14.09 -6.83 -14.68
C SER A 134 -15.30 -7.59 -14.15
N ASN A 135 -15.51 -7.62 -12.83
CA ASN A 135 -16.64 -8.32 -12.22
C ASN A 135 -17.81 -7.40 -11.82
N PHE A 136 -17.78 -6.13 -12.23
CA PHE A 136 -18.93 -5.24 -12.14
C PHE A 136 -19.88 -5.53 -13.30
N SER A 137 -20.89 -6.38 -13.07
CA SER A 137 -21.87 -6.75 -14.11
C SER A 137 -22.90 -5.66 -14.32
N LEU A 138 -23.16 -5.35 -15.59
CA LEU A 138 -24.23 -4.44 -16.01
C LEU A 138 -25.60 -5.13 -16.14
N ASP A 139 -25.68 -6.45 -16.01
CA ASP A 139 -26.91 -7.22 -16.17
C ASP A 139 -27.92 -6.97 -15.05
N TYR A 140 -27.42 -6.56 -13.88
CA TYR A 140 -28.27 -6.17 -12.75
C TYR A 140 -29.04 -4.85 -12.97
N TYR A 141 -28.71 -4.08 -14.01
CA TYR A 141 -29.34 -2.79 -14.28
C TYR A 141 -30.33 -2.91 -15.44
N SER A 142 -31.55 -2.34 -15.25
CA SER A 142 -32.60 -2.42 -16.25
C SER A 142 -32.16 -1.83 -17.60
N PRO A 143 -32.41 -2.53 -18.72
CA PRO A 143 -32.26 -1.98 -20.06
C PRO A 143 -33.43 -1.08 -20.47
N GLN A 144 -34.51 -1.03 -19.68
CA GLN A 144 -35.68 -0.22 -19.95
C GLN A 144 -35.52 1.19 -19.37
N PRO A 145 -36.00 2.22 -20.06
CA PRO A 145 -35.94 3.59 -19.57
C PRO A 145 -36.82 3.78 -18.33
N LEU A 146 -36.37 4.65 -17.43
CA LEU A 146 -37.19 5.18 -16.33
C LEU A 146 -38.18 6.22 -16.84
N ALA A 147 -39.08 6.69 -15.98
CA ALA A 147 -40.08 7.72 -16.32
C ALA A 147 -39.47 9.02 -16.87
N ASN A 148 -38.21 9.33 -16.51
CA ASN A 148 -37.46 10.48 -17.03
C ASN A 148 -36.68 10.19 -18.32
N GLY A 149 -36.86 9.03 -18.95
CA GLY A 149 -36.20 8.62 -20.18
C GLY A 149 -34.79 8.07 -20.01
N VAL A 150 -34.21 8.10 -18.81
CA VAL A 150 -32.84 7.58 -18.51
C VAL A 150 -32.89 6.07 -18.47
N VAL A 151 -31.95 5.40 -19.17
CA VAL A 151 -31.78 3.94 -19.15
C VAL A 151 -30.70 3.59 -18.10
N PRO A 152 -31.07 2.91 -16.98
CA PRO A 152 -30.12 2.61 -15.88
C PRO A 152 -28.86 1.86 -16.35
N ARG A 153 -29.00 0.85 -17.22
CA ARG A 153 -27.87 0.08 -17.75
C ARG A 153 -26.87 0.95 -18.50
N GLN A 154 -27.36 1.85 -19.36
CA GLN A 154 -26.47 2.77 -20.10
C GLN A 154 -25.78 3.78 -19.17
N ARG A 155 -26.54 4.34 -18.21
CA ARG A 155 -26.00 5.26 -17.22
C ARG A 155 -24.89 4.60 -16.41
N MET A 156 -25.12 3.37 -15.91
CA MET A 156 -24.14 2.65 -15.13
C MET A 156 -22.93 2.18 -15.95
N ALA A 157 -23.09 1.91 -17.24
CA ALA A 157 -21.97 1.66 -18.14
C ALA A 157 -21.08 2.91 -18.27
N GLN A 158 -21.66 4.10 -18.42
CA GLN A 158 -20.91 5.37 -18.44
C GLN A 158 -20.16 5.60 -17.12
N VAL A 159 -20.82 5.38 -15.98
CA VAL A 159 -20.18 5.52 -14.64
C VAL A 159 -19.02 4.53 -14.48
N LYS A 160 -19.23 3.26 -14.85
CA LYS A 160 -18.18 2.23 -14.81
C LYS A 160 -16.96 2.62 -15.65
N ASN A 161 -17.19 3.05 -16.89
CA ASN A 161 -16.13 3.44 -17.81
C ASN A 161 -15.37 4.64 -17.28
N PHE A 162 -16.07 5.68 -16.82
CA PHE A 162 -15.44 6.84 -16.17
C PHE A 162 -14.58 6.42 -14.98
N CYS A 163 -15.10 5.58 -14.07
CA CYS A 163 -14.35 5.10 -12.91
C CYS A 163 -13.09 4.30 -13.31
N SER A 164 -13.18 3.51 -14.39
CA SER A 164 -12.02 2.77 -14.92
C SER A 164 -10.96 3.71 -15.50
N ASP A 165 -11.37 4.70 -16.29
CA ASP A 165 -10.48 5.72 -16.85
C ASP A 165 -9.88 6.58 -15.74
N TYR A 166 -10.68 7.01 -14.78
CA TYR A 166 -10.22 7.73 -13.60
C TYR A 166 -9.10 6.98 -12.85
N ALA A 167 -9.30 5.68 -12.60
CA ALA A 167 -8.30 4.88 -11.90
C ALA A 167 -7.03 4.65 -12.76
N ARG A 168 -7.19 4.46 -14.07
CA ARG A 168 -6.07 4.36 -15.03
C ARG A 168 -5.25 5.64 -15.07
N ASP A 169 -5.92 6.80 -15.11
CA ASP A 169 -5.27 8.09 -15.31
C ASP A 169 -5.05 8.84 -13.97
N PHE A 170 -5.30 8.19 -12.83
CA PHE A 170 -5.17 8.75 -11.49
C PHE A 170 -3.80 9.39 -11.25
N PHE A 171 -3.82 10.63 -10.82
CA PHE A 171 -2.65 11.44 -10.54
C PHE A 171 -2.90 12.38 -9.34
N VAL A 172 -1.88 12.57 -8.51
CA VAL A 172 -1.87 13.57 -7.42
C VAL A 172 -0.65 14.45 -7.56
N GLU A 173 -0.87 15.76 -7.66
CA GLU A 173 0.19 16.76 -7.63
C GLU A 173 0.84 16.81 -6.25
N ARG A 174 2.14 16.56 -6.19
CA ARG A 174 2.92 16.59 -4.94
C ARG A 174 3.86 17.79 -4.82
N HIS A 175 3.99 18.59 -5.89
CA HIS A 175 4.92 19.71 -5.95
C HIS A 175 4.23 20.95 -6.54
N SER A 176 4.22 22.04 -5.79
CA SER A 176 3.54 23.31 -6.13
C SER A 176 4.02 23.99 -7.42
N PHE A 177 4.97 23.43 -8.14
CA PHE A 177 5.56 24.03 -9.36
C PHE A 177 5.03 23.42 -10.66
N SER A 178 4.23 22.36 -10.60
CA SER A 178 3.61 21.74 -11.78
C SER A 178 2.29 22.43 -12.14
N LYS A 179 2.01 22.53 -13.45
CA LYS A 179 0.69 22.98 -13.94
C LYS A 179 -0.32 21.84 -14.04
N ALA A 180 0.09 20.60 -13.69
CA ALA A 180 -0.78 19.45 -13.74
C ALA A 180 -1.77 19.50 -12.58
N GLN A 181 -3.06 19.37 -12.89
CA GLN A 181 -4.12 19.34 -11.90
C GLN A 181 -4.31 17.90 -11.40
N SER A 182 -4.37 17.71 -10.08
CA SER A 182 -4.72 16.40 -9.49
C SER A 182 -6.05 15.86 -10.02
N SER A 183 -6.22 14.55 -9.96
CA SER A 183 -7.51 13.91 -10.25
C SER A 183 -8.64 14.51 -9.42
N PRO A 184 -9.84 14.69 -9.97
CA PRO A 184 -10.95 15.33 -9.26
C PRO A 184 -11.48 14.47 -8.11
N SER A 185 -12.10 15.09 -7.12
CA SER A 185 -12.87 14.41 -6.09
C SER A 185 -14.23 13.96 -6.64
N LEU A 186 -14.70 12.78 -6.19
CA LEU A 186 -15.92 12.14 -6.71
C LEU A 186 -16.97 11.99 -5.62
N LEU A 187 -18.23 12.26 -5.94
CA LEU A 187 -19.39 12.03 -5.07
C LEU A 187 -20.34 11.03 -5.75
N PHE A 188 -20.47 9.84 -5.15
CA PHE A 188 -21.37 8.79 -5.62
C PHE A 188 -22.69 8.86 -4.85
N LEU A 189 -23.78 9.17 -5.55
CA LEU A 189 -25.12 9.32 -5.01
C LEU A 189 -26.00 8.14 -5.47
N GLY A 190 -26.90 7.68 -4.62
CA GLY A 190 -27.90 6.68 -4.99
C GLY A 190 -28.19 5.68 -3.89
N ASN A 191 -29.27 4.93 -4.01
CA ASN A 191 -29.74 3.98 -3.01
C ASN A 191 -28.69 2.91 -2.64
N THR A 192 -28.94 2.17 -1.58
CA THR A 192 -28.10 1.04 -1.17
C THR A 192 -28.09 -0.06 -2.23
N GLY A 193 -27.00 -0.85 -2.26
CA GLY A 193 -26.89 -2.01 -3.15
C GLY A 193 -26.71 -1.70 -4.64
N LEU A 194 -26.39 -0.46 -5.03
CA LEU A 194 -26.19 -0.05 -6.43
C LEU A 194 -24.73 -0.11 -6.90
N GLY A 195 -23.82 -0.68 -6.13
CA GLY A 195 -22.43 -0.86 -6.54
C GLY A 195 -21.50 0.33 -6.29
N LYS A 196 -21.88 1.35 -5.50
CA LYS A 196 -21.03 2.49 -5.12
C LYS A 196 -19.73 2.04 -4.46
N THR A 197 -19.85 1.26 -3.39
CA THR A 197 -18.70 0.65 -2.67
C THR A 197 -17.85 -0.21 -3.61
N HIS A 198 -18.47 -1.00 -4.50
CA HIS A 198 -17.73 -1.84 -5.45
C HIS A 198 -16.84 -1.00 -6.37
N LEU A 199 -17.37 0.05 -7.00
CA LEU A 199 -16.55 0.91 -7.88
C LEU A 199 -15.52 1.71 -7.09
N SER A 200 -15.83 2.19 -5.88
CA SER A 200 -14.86 2.84 -4.99
C SER A 200 -13.67 1.93 -4.68
N LEU A 201 -13.92 0.66 -4.34
CA LEU A 201 -12.89 -0.33 -4.06
C LEU A 201 -12.13 -0.78 -5.33
N ALA A 202 -12.81 -0.86 -6.48
CA ALA A 202 -12.15 -1.15 -7.76
C ALA A 202 -11.16 -0.03 -8.14
N ILE A 203 -11.53 1.24 -7.92
CA ILE A 203 -10.62 2.39 -8.06
C ILE A 203 -9.47 2.26 -7.08
N ALA A 204 -9.76 2.03 -5.79
CA ALA A 204 -8.74 1.87 -4.75
C ALA A 204 -7.68 0.83 -5.14
N GLY A 205 -8.14 -0.33 -5.64
CA GLY A 205 -7.26 -1.42 -6.07
C GLY A 205 -6.28 -1.00 -7.17
N GLN A 206 -6.76 -0.31 -8.20
CA GLN A 206 -5.89 0.17 -9.28
C GLN A 206 -4.95 1.28 -8.82
N VAL A 207 -5.43 2.22 -8.02
CA VAL A 207 -4.64 3.33 -7.46
C VAL A 207 -3.51 2.81 -6.55
N ILE A 208 -3.80 1.82 -5.69
CA ILE A 208 -2.78 1.13 -4.86
C ILE A 208 -1.74 0.42 -5.76
N ASN A 209 -2.19 -0.25 -6.83
CA ASN A 209 -1.28 -0.92 -7.77
C ASN A 209 -0.33 0.06 -8.49
N LYS A 210 -0.72 1.33 -8.65
CA LYS A 210 0.13 2.41 -9.16
C LYS A 210 1.09 2.97 -8.10
N GLY A 211 1.01 2.51 -6.84
CA GLY A 211 1.90 2.92 -5.75
C GLY A 211 1.44 4.14 -4.96
N TYR A 212 0.19 4.58 -5.11
CA TYR A 212 -0.39 5.65 -4.30
C TYR A 212 -0.93 5.14 -2.96
N GLY A 213 -0.86 5.99 -1.94
CA GLY A 213 -1.42 5.73 -0.61
C GLY A 213 -2.94 5.94 -0.60
N VAL A 214 -3.70 4.90 -0.26
CA VAL A 214 -5.17 4.96 -0.20
C VAL A 214 -5.64 4.67 1.23
N ILE A 215 -6.55 5.49 1.73
CA ILE A 215 -7.31 5.22 2.97
C ILE A 215 -8.77 5.02 2.58
N TYR A 216 -9.34 3.89 3.01
CA TYR A 216 -10.75 3.56 2.88
C TYR A 216 -11.38 3.38 4.27
N GLY A 217 -12.58 3.85 4.44
CA GLY A 217 -13.39 3.57 5.63
C GLY A 217 -14.83 4.02 5.44
N SER A 218 -15.77 3.36 6.13
CA SER A 218 -17.09 3.95 6.29
C SER A 218 -16.98 5.26 7.06
N ALA A 219 -17.78 6.25 6.70
CA ALA A 219 -17.77 7.56 7.38
C ALA A 219 -17.91 7.39 8.89
N GLN A 220 -18.81 6.50 9.34
CA GLN A 220 -19.00 6.18 10.75
C GLN A 220 -17.71 5.66 11.41
N ASN A 221 -17.06 4.65 10.84
CA ASN A 221 -15.89 4.02 11.44
C ASN A 221 -14.67 4.95 11.45
N LEU A 222 -14.48 5.72 10.38
CA LEU A 222 -13.37 6.65 10.27
C LEU A 222 -13.50 7.78 11.29
N LEU A 223 -14.68 8.38 11.39
CA LEU A 223 -14.96 9.47 12.34
C LEU A 223 -14.91 8.99 13.78
N ALA A 224 -15.40 7.77 14.08
CA ALA A 224 -15.30 7.18 15.42
C ALA A 224 -13.82 6.93 15.85
N LYS A 225 -12.94 6.53 14.90
CA LYS A 225 -11.49 6.41 15.19
C LYS A 225 -10.86 7.76 15.51
N LEU A 226 -11.20 8.81 14.76
CA LEU A 226 -10.70 10.16 14.99
C LEU A 226 -11.20 10.73 16.31
N GLU A 227 -12.46 10.46 16.66
CA GLU A 227 -13.04 10.85 17.94
C GLU A 227 -12.33 10.16 19.11
N LYS A 228 -12.13 8.85 19.00
CA LYS A 228 -11.39 8.07 20.01
C LYS A 228 -9.94 8.55 20.16
N GLU A 229 -9.24 8.85 19.08
CA GLU A 229 -7.88 9.40 19.11
C GLU A 229 -7.84 10.72 19.89
N LYS A 230 -8.77 11.64 19.58
CA LYS A 230 -8.84 12.94 20.27
C LYS A 230 -9.05 12.83 21.77
N PHE A 231 -9.88 11.90 22.23
CA PHE A 231 -10.19 11.72 23.64
C PHE A 231 -9.24 10.76 24.39
N SER A 232 -8.39 10.01 23.67
CA SER A 232 -7.37 9.12 24.25
C SER A 232 -6.03 9.83 24.53
N PHE A 233 -5.92 11.13 24.37
CA PHE A 233 -4.69 11.94 24.48
C PHE A 233 -4.19 12.14 25.93
N ASN A 234 -4.27 11.07 26.75
CA ASN A 234 -3.52 10.96 28.02
C ASN A 234 -2.61 9.74 27.91
N ASN A 235 -1.30 10.00 27.74
CA ASN A 235 -0.18 9.04 27.80
C ASN A 235 0.20 8.35 26.49
N THR A 236 0.96 9.02 25.64
CA THR A 236 2.25 8.48 25.11
C THR A 236 2.82 9.49 24.09
N GLU A 237 3.98 10.06 24.42
CA GLU A 237 4.75 10.98 23.56
C GLU A 237 5.39 10.31 22.33
N ASP A 238 5.10 9.02 22.06
CA ASP A 238 5.77 8.20 21.04
C ASP A 238 4.90 7.76 19.87
N GLN A 239 3.81 8.48 19.50
CA GLN A 239 3.12 8.15 18.24
C GLN A 239 3.56 9.10 17.12
N PRO A 240 4.32 8.61 16.11
CA PRO A 240 4.96 9.46 15.09
C PRO A 240 4.01 10.12 14.09
N GLN A 241 2.75 9.72 13.99
CA GLN A 241 1.73 10.37 13.14
C GLN A 241 0.31 10.13 13.67
N SER A 242 -0.48 11.21 13.80
CA SER A 242 -1.89 11.12 14.15
C SER A 242 -2.69 10.48 13.00
N TYR A 243 -3.77 9.77 13.31
CA TYR A 243 -4.65 9.21 12.28
C TYR A 243 -5.27 10.30 11.40
N LEU A 244 -5.53 11.47 11.98
CA LEU A 244 -5.99 12.64 11.22
C LEU A 244 -4.97 13.07 10.17
N SER A 245 -3.68 13.14 10.50
CA SER A 245 -2.62 13.47 9.52
C SER A 245 -2.62 12.46 8.38
N LEU A 246 -2.73 11.17 8.67
CA LEU A 246 -2.80 10.12 7.64
C LEU A 246 -4.00 10.32 6.71
N VAL A 247 -5.18 10.62 7.27
CA VAL A 247 -6.41 10.88 6.49
C VAL A 247 -6.28 12.14 5.62
N LEU A 248 -5.65 13.19 6.14
CA LEU A 248 -5.44 14.43 5.39
C LEU A 248 -4.38 14.27 4.28
N GLU A 249 -3.31 13.52 4.53
CA GLU A 249 -2.13 13.44 3.66
C GLU A 249 -2.17 12.29 2.64
N CYS A 250 -3.02 11.26 2.79
CA CYS A 250 -3.09 10.16 1.83
C CYS A 250 -3.42 10.67 0.41
N ASP A 251 -2.92 9.96 -0.60
CA ASP A 251 -3.13 10.34 -2.00
C ASP A 251 -4.61 10.23 -2.41
N LEU A 252 -5.31 9.20 -1.97
CA LEU A 252 -6.74 9.01 -2.17
C LEU A 252 -7.43 8.65 -0.86
N LEU A 253 -8.45 9.43 -0.49
CA LEU A 253 -9.36 9.09 0.60
C LEU A 253 -10.68 8.59 0.05
N ILE A 254 -11.21 7.50 0.61
CA ILE A 254 -12.54 6.97 0.29
C ILE A 254 -13.37 6.95 1.57
N LEU A 255 -14.40 7.78 1.61
CA LEU A 255 -15.42 7.83 2.66
C LEU A 255 -16.67 7.15 2.16
N ASP A 256 -16.89 5.91 2.60
CA ASP A 256 -18.04 5.12 2.18
C ASP A 256 -19.24 5.33 3.13
N ASP A 257 -20.44 5.29 2.57
CA ASP A 257 -21.71 5.42 3.29
C ASP A 257 -21.81 6.67 4.18
N LEU A 258 -21.47 7.85 3.63
CA LEU A 258 -21.72 9.14 4.28
C LEU A 258 -23.23 9.29 4.54
N GLY A 259 -23.59 9.66 5.78
CA GLY A 259 -24.96 9.77 6.25
C GLY A 259 -25.35 8.71 7.27
N THR A 260 -24.48 7.72 7.52
CA THR A 260 -24.71 6.68 8.55
C THR A 260 -24.11 7.01 9.91
N GLU A 261 -23.23 8.00 9.97
CA GLU A 261 -22.57 8.43 11.21
C GLU A 261 -23.54 9.17 12.15
N PHE A 262 -23.28 9.09 13.46
CA PHE A 262 -23.96 9.92 14.45
C PHE A 262 -23.42 11.35 14.41
N LEU A 263 -24.29 12.31 14.11
CA LEU A 263 -23.90 13.72 14.06
C LEU A 263 -23.72 14.29 15.47
N SER A 264 -22.47 14.56 15.83
CA SER A 264 -22.10 15.43 16.94
C SER A 264 -21.47 16.72 16.40
N GLN A 265 -21.32 17.73 17.25
CA GLN A 265 -20.57 18.95 16.86
C GLN A 265 -19.14 18.61 16.43
N PHE A 266 -18.52 17.65 17.11
CA PHE A 266 -17.19 17.17 16.76
C PHE A 266 -17.16 16.52 15.37
N VAL A 267 -18.08 15.59 15.12
CA VAL A 267 -18.18 14.86 13.83
C VAL A 267 -18.40 15.83 12.68
N THR A 268 -19.32 16.80 12.85
CA THR A 268 -19.60 17.80 11.81
C THR A 268 -18.38 18.69 11.53
N ALA A 269 -17.69 19.15 12.57
CA ALA A 269 -16.49 19.98 12.42
C ALA A 269 -15.33 19.18 11.78
N MET A 270 -15.13 17.93 12.17
CA MET A 270 -14.10 17.05 11.66
C MET A 270 -14.34 16.71 10.19
N LEU A 271 -15.57 16.37 9.83
CA LEU A 271 -15.95 16.07 8.44
C LEU A 271 -15.72 17.29 7.54
N TYR A 272 -16.14 18.49 8.00
CA TYR A 272 -15.85 19.73 7.29
C TYR A 272 -14.34 19.97 7.13
N ASN A 273 -13.57 19.78 8.20
CA ASN A 273 -12.12 19.95 8.16
C ASN A 273 -11.46 19.03 7.12
N ILE A 274 -11.79 17.73 7.14
CA ILE A 274 -11.25 16.76 6.20
C ILE A 274 -11.59 17.14 4.76
N ILE A 275 -12.86 17.38 4.46
CA ILE A 275 -13.32 17.66 3.11
C ILE A 275 -12.73 18.98 2.60
N ASN A 276 -12.78 20.04 3.42
CA ASN A 276 -12.28 21.35 3.02
C ASN A 276 -10.76 21.37 2.82
N THR A 277 -9.99 20.80 3.76
CA THR A 277 -8.52 20.74 3.66
C THR A 277 -8.09 19.97 2.42
N ARG A 278 -8.66 18.79 2.19
CA ARG A 278 -8.29 17.97 1.03
C ARG A 278 -8.67 18.62 -0.30
N LEU A 279 -9.81 19.32 -0.38
CA LEU A 279 -10.18 20.11 -1.56
C LEU A 279 -9.19 21.27 -1.81
N LEU A 280 -8.79 22.00 -0.77
CA LEU A 280 -7.84 23.11 -0.88
C LEU A 280 -6.44 22.63 -1.29
N GLU A 281 -6.02 21.47 -0.82
CA GLU A 281 -4.73 20.85 -1.15
C GLU A 281 -4.76 20.06 -2.47
N GLY A 282 -5.88 20.02 -3.19
CA GLY A 282 -6.02 19.26 -4.42
C GLY A 282 -5.85 17.75 -4.22
N ARG A 283 -6.19 17.21 -3.04
CA ARG A 283 -6.11 15.78 -2.73
C ARG A 283 -7.42 15.07 -3.04
N PRO A 284 -7.45 14.12 -3.98
CA PRO A 284 -8.65 13.43 -4.41
C PRO A 284 -9.34 12.71 -3.25
N THR A 285 -10.67 12.86 -3.19
CA THR A 285 -11.52 12.17 -2.22
C THR A 285 -12.73 11.58 -2.93
N ILE A 286 -13.04 10.31 -2.70
CA ILE A 286 -14.26 9.65 -3.16
C ILE A 286 -15.20 9.54 -1.97
N ILE A 287 -16.41 10.02 -2.12
CA ILE A 287 -17.46 9.91 -1.10
C ILE A 287 -18.63 9.15 -1.71
N SER A 288 -19.14 8.13 -1.02
CA SER A 288 -20.38 7.48 -1.37
C SER A 288 -21.46 7.82 -0.34
N THR A 289 -22.70 7.97 -0.79
CA THR A 289 -23.84 8.21 0.09
C THR A 289 -25.13 7.65 -0.52
N ASN A 290 -26.07 7.27 0.32
CA ASN A 290 -27.43 6.92 -0.05
C ASN A 290 -28.41 8.10 0.11
N LEU A 291 -27.93 9.21 0.61
CA LEU A 291 -28.73 10.42 0.77
C LEU A 291 -28.89 11.15 -0.56
N SER A 292 -30.06 11.71 -0.79
CA SER A 292 -30.30 12.67 -1.86
C SER A 292 -29.71 14.04 -1.54
N PHE A 293 -29.63 14.91 -2.54
CA PHE A 293 -29.19 16.30 -2.35
C PHE A 293 -29.93 17.01 -1.22
N GLN A 294 -31.27 16.86 -1.19
CA GLN A 294 -32.11 17.49 -0.20
C GLN A 294 -31.85 16.95 1.23
N GLU A 295 -31.60 15.65 1.35
CA GLU A 295 -31.29 15.02 2.63
C GLU A 295 -29.90 15.42 3.15
N ILE A 296 -28.91 15.53 2.25
CA ILE A 296 -27.58 16.06 2.59
C ILE A 296 -27.69 17.49 3.09
N SER A 297 -28.45 18.35 2.39
CA SER A 297 -28.64 19.76 2.79
C SER A 297 -29.40 19.94 4.10
N LYS A 298 -30.27 18.98 4.46
CA LYS A 298 -30.98 18.99 5.76
C LYS A 298 -30.12 18.43 6.87
N ARG A 299 -29.25 17.47 6.56
CA ARG A 299 -28.46 16.75 7.54
C ARG A 299 -27.18 17.49 7.94
N TYR A 300 -26.54 18.15 6.99
CA TYR A 300 -25.26 18.81 7.18
C TYR A 300 -25.38 20.34 7.09
N THR A 301 -24.32 21.04 7.49
CA THR A 301 -24.27 22.50 7.39
C THR A 301 -24.20 22.95 5.92
N ASP A 302 -24.73 24.15 5.62
CA ASP A 302 -24.63 24.74 4.29
C ASP A 302 -23.20 24.81 3.75
N ARG A 303 -22.22 25.05 4.65
CA ARG A 303 -20.80 25.08 4.31
C ARG A 303 -20.30 23.73 3.78
N LEU A 304 -20.66 22.63 4.46
CA LEU A 304 -20.28 21.29 4.05
C LEU A 304 -20.98 20.91 2.74
N THR A 305 -22.27 21.17 2.66
CA THR A 305 -23.07 20.93 1.45
C THR A 305 -22.51 21.67 0.24
N SER A 306 -22.16 22.94 0.40
CA SER A 306 -21.54 23.74 -0.66
C SER A 306 -20.19 23.14 -1.12
N ARG A 307 -19.36 22.61 -0.21
CA ARG A 307 -18.10 21.95 -0.58
C ARG A 307 -18.33 20.63 -1.33
N LEU A 308 -19.28 19.84 -0.91
CA LEU A 308 -19.62 18.58 -1.58
C LEU A 308 -20.15 18.81 -2.99
N PHE A 309 -21.08 19.77 -3.17
CA PHE A 309 -21.68 19.99 -4.47
C PHE A 309 -20.93 20.96 -5.38
N GLY A 310 -20.07 21.82 -4.81
CA GLY A 310 -19.23 22.71 -5.61
C GLY A 310 -17.84 22.16 -5.94
N GLY A 311 -17.34 21.22 -5.15
CA GLY A 311 -15.96 20.72 -5.26
C GLY A 311 -15.81 19.28 -5.77
N TYR A 312 -16.90 18.54 -5.94
CA TYR A 312 -16.89 17.13 -6.34
C TYR A 312 -17.59 16.93 -7.69
N MET A 313 -17.12 15.98 -8.47
CA MET A 313 -17.88 15.47 -9.64
C MET A 313 -18.92 14.46 -9.16
N HIS A 314 -20.17 14.65 -9.55
CA HIS A 314 -21.30 13.86 -9.07
C HIS A 314 -21.68 12.74 -10.03
N PHE A 315 -21.86 11.56 -9.47
CA PHE A 315 -22.33 10.39 -10.20
C PHE A 315 -23.55 9.80 -9.52
N GLU A 316 -24.66 9.80 -10.22
CA GLU A 316 -25.89 9.18 -9.77
C GLU A 316 -25.93 7.71 -10.19
N PHE A 317 -26.08 6.83 -9.22
CA PHE A 317 -26.23 5.39 -9.39
C PHE A 317 -27.72 5.05 -9.44
N LEU A 318 -28.14 4.42 -10.53
CA LEU A 318 -29.55 4.12 -10.80
C LEU A 318 -29.77 2.62 -10.83
N GLY A 319 -30.89 2.15 -10.29
CA GLY A 319 -31.25 0.74 -10.35
C GLY A 319 -32.01 0.25 -9.11
N ARG A 320 -32.05 -1.07 -8.97
CA ARG A 320 -32.59 -1.79 -7.80
C ARG A 320 -31.43 -2.42 -7.03
N ASP A 321 -31.62 -2.68 -5.75
CA ASP A 321 -30.60 -3.31 -4.90
C ASP A 321 -30.13 -4.65 -5.51
N ILE A 322 -28.83 -4.68 -5.91
CA ILE A 322 -28.21 -5.84 -6.57
C ILE A 322 -28.11 -7.03 -5.60
N ARG A 323 -27.92 -6.77 -4.29
CA ARG A 323 -27.82 -7.82 -3.26
C ARG A 323 -29.12 -8.62 -3.14
N ILE A 324 -30.27 -7.97 -3.39
CA ILE A 324 -31.57 -8.61 -3.42
C ILE A 324 -31.75 -9.37 -4.74
N GLN A 325 -31.39 -8.76 -5.87
CA GLN A 325 -31.51 -9.37 -7.20
C GLN A 325 -30.64 -10.63 -7.33
N SER A 326 -29.40 -10.61 -6.84
CA SER A 326 -28.50 -11.78 -6.91
C SER A 326 -29.00 -13.00 -6.12
N LYS A 327 -29.75 -12.78 -5.04
CA LYS A 327 -30.41 -13.88 -4.28
C LYS A 327 -31.66 -14.45 -4.95
N ILE A 328 -32.25 -13.72 -5.87
CA ILE A 328 -33.47 -14.15 -6.59
C ILE A 328 -33.09 -14.89 -7.89
N MET A 329 -31.92 -14.56 -8.47
CA MET A 329 -31.45 -15.13 -9.75
C MET A 329 -30.52 -16.35 -9.58
N GLY A 330 -30.00 -16.61 -8.38
CA GLY A 330 -29.21 -17.80 -8.04
C GLY A 330 -29.98 -18.77 -7.16
#